data_faa3fbecab8f0034b87aae3e7b4bc47a
#
_entry.id   faa3fbecab8f0034b87aae3e7b4bc47a
#
_cell.length_a   1.000
_cell.length_b   1.000
_cell.length_c   1.000
_cell.angle_alpha   90.00
_cell.angle_beta   90.00
_cell.angle_gamma   90.00
#
_symmetry.space_group_name_H-M   'P 1'
#
loop_
_entity.id
_entity.type
_entity.pdbx_description
1 polymer ?
#
loop_
_entity_poly.entity_id
_entity_poly.type
_entity_poly.pdbx_seq_one_letter_code
_entity_poly.pdbx_strand_id
1 'polypeptide(L)'
;MASNESAPTAAFRPGEEVRPDRAYLRYALIVSALTGPAFPIVFLSMYFKYITLRYRFDGDEDGGVWMAQGILFKKEVSLTYRRIQDIHVTRNLIERWVGLARVAVQTASGSSTPEMTVEGVLDADGLRDFLYQRMRGAKGQAGAVASRPADALDSRDDEALVVLREIRDALGAVRERVARGNGGDRI
;
A
#
# COMPACT_ATOMS: atom_id res chain seq x y z
N MET A 1 21.04 15.91 33.67
CA MET A 1 20.33 15.82 32.39
C MET A 1 20.78 14.53 31.74
N ALA A 2 20.03 13.47 31.92
CA ALA A 2 20.30 12.17 31.32
C ALA A 2 19.54 12.13 29.99
N SER A 3 20.29 12.13 28.89
CA SER A 3 19.78 11.91 27.57
C SER A 3 19.13 10.52 27.53
N ASN A 4 17.82 10.48 27.45
CA ASN A 4 17.07 9.25 27.19
C ASN A 4 17.35 8.83 25.76
N GLU A 5 18.45 8.11 25.60
CA GLU A 5 18.79 7.43 24.36
C GLU A 5 17.80 6.29 24.21
N SER A 6 16.72 6.59 23.50
CA SER A 6 15.69 5.62 23.10
C SER A 6 16.44 4.48 22.41
N ALA A 7 16.40 3.30 23.03
CA ALA A 7 16.88 2.07 22.39
C ALA A 7 16.32 1.99 20.96
N PRO A 8 17.13 1.57 19.99
CA PRO A 8 16.66 1.51 18.61
C PRO A 8 15.46 0.59 18.59
N THR A 9 14.30 1.16 18.31
CA THR A 9 13.09 0.49 17.90
C THR A 9 13.49 -0.70 17.05
N ALA A 10 13.05 -1.90 17.41
CA ALA A 10 13.34 -3.12 16.67
C ALA A 10 12.97 -2.85 15.20
N ALA A 11 13.98 -2.45 14.44
CA ALA A 11 13.79 -1.89 13.12
C ALA A 11 13.12 -2.96 12.26
N PHE A 12 11.90 -2.68 11.81
CA PHE A 12 11.22 -3.52 10.83
C PHE A 12 12.14 -3.68 9.62
N ARG A 13 12.69 -4.87 9.44
CA ARG A 13 13.62 -5.14 8.35
C ARG A 13 12.83 -5.33 7.06
N PRO A 14 13.11 -4.53 6.04
CA PRO A 14 12.46 -4.68 4.76
C PRO A 14 12.65 -6.08 4.18
N GLY A 15 11.57 -6.68 3.65
CA GLY A 15 11.59 -8.02 3.06
C GLY A 15 11.51 -9.19 4.04
N GLU A 16 11.62 -8.95 5.35
CA GLU A 16 11.51 -10.00 6.37
C GLU A 16 10.04 -10.29 6.70
N GLU A 17 9.73 -11.59 6.88
CA GLU A 17 8.41 -11.99 7.35
C GLU A 17 8.27 -11.71 8.85
N VAL A 18 7.36 -10.82 9.18
CA VAL A 18 7.01 -10.51 10.57
C VAL A 18 5.84 -11.39 11.01
N ARG A 19 5.98 -12.03 12.16
CA ARG A 19 4.92 -12.82 12.79
C ARG A 19 4.42 -12.12 14.03
N PRO A 20 3.18 -12.39 14.46
CA PRO A 20 2.68 -11.89 15.73
C PRO A 20 3.57 -12.31 16.89
N ASP A 21 3.74 -11.42 17.86
CA ASP A 21 4.52 -11.71 19.06
C ASP A 21 3.86 -12.80 19.94
N ARG A 22 4.66 -13.46 20.76
CA ARG A 22 4.17 -14.44 21.74
C ARG A 22 3.19 -13.85 22.75
N ALA A 23 3.24 -12.56 22.98
CA ALA A 23 2.26 -11.83 23.77
C ALA A 23 0.83 -11.98 23.23
N TYR A 24 0.66 -12.21 21.93
CA TYR A 24 -0.64 -12.51 21.33
C TYR A 24 -1.28 -13.79 21.91
N LEU A 25 -0.49 -14.80 22.27
CA LEU A 25 -1.02 -16.00 22.91
C LEU A 25 -1.55 -15.71 24.32
N ARG A 26 -0.89 -14.82 25.08
CA ARG A 26 -1.40 -14.38 26.39
C ARG A 26 -2.71 -13.62 26.24
N TYR A 27 -2.78 -12.74 25.24
CA TYR A 27 -4.02 -12.05 24.87
C TYR A 27 -5.12 -13.05 24.52
N ALA A 28 -4.83 -14.02 23.65
CA ALA A 28 -5.77 -15.07 23.25
C ALA A 28 -6.28 -15.89 24.44
N LEU A 29 -5.41 -16.23 25.38
CA LEU A 29 -5.76 -16.98 26.59
C LEU A 29 -6.70 -16.17 27.49
N ILE A 30 -6.40 -14.90 27.75
CA ILE A 30 -7.23 -14.01 28.57
C ILE A 30 -8.62 -13.84 27.95
N VAL A 31 -8.68 -13.51 26.67
CA VAL A 31 -9.95 -13.30 25.95
C VAL A 31 -10.77 -14.59 25.95
N SER A 32 -10.14 -15.73 25.71
CA SER A 32 -10.82 -17.02 25.70
C SER A 32 -11.31 -17.41 27.10
N ALA A 33 -10.56 -17.13 28.15
CA ALA A 33 -10.98 -17.39 29.55
C ALA A 33 -12.24 -16.57 29.89
N LEU A 34 -12.39 -15.36 29.39
CA LEU A 34 -13.58 -14.53 29.61
C LEU A 34 -14.85 -15.12 28.95
N THR A 35 -14.69 -15.94 27.91
CA THR A 35 -15.84 -16.55 27.20
C THR A 35 -16.43 -17.76 27.89
N GLY A 36 -15.87 -18.18 29.04
CA GLY A 36 -16.41 -19.27 29.86
C GLY A 36 -16.45 -20.61 29.12
N PRO A 37 -17.61 -21.27 28.95
CA PRO A 37 -17.68 -22.61 28.33
C PRO A 37 -17.25 -22.65 26.86
N ALA A 38 -17.25 -21.53 26.17
CA ALA A 38 -16.76 -21.42 24.79
C ALA A 38 -15.23 -21.29 24.68
N PHE A 39 -14.51 -21.28 25.82
CA PHE A 39 -13.05 -21.18 25.91
C PHE A 39 -12.29 -22.02 24.87
N PRO A 40 -12.53 -23.35 24.73
CA PRO A 40 -11.71 -24.16 23.83
C PRO A 40 -11.87 -23.75 22.36
N ILE A 41 -13.08 -23.37 21.96
CA ILE A 41 -13.37 -23.00 20.56
C ILE A 41 -12.72 -21.64 20.25
N VAL A 42 -12.90 -20.66 21.11
CA VAL A 42 -12.33 -19.32 20.94
C VAL A 42 -10.81 -19.36 20.97
N PHE A 43 -10.23 -20.07 21.94
CA PHE A 43 -8.79 -20.22 22.04
C PHE A 43 -8.19 -20.90 20.82
N LEU A 44 -8.80 -22.00 20.35
CA LEU A 44 -8.34 -22.73 19.18
C LEU A 44 -8.39 -21.85 17.92
N SER A 45 -9.46 -21.08 17.75
CA SER A 45 -9.60 -20.14 16.63
C SER A 45 -8.50 -19.06 16.64
N MET A 46 -8.24 -18.46 17.81
CA MET A 46 -7.19 -17.45 17.97
C MET A 46 -5.78 -18.04 17.83
N TYR A 47 -5.57 -19.26 18.32
CA TYR A 47 -4.31 -19.98 18.16
C TYR A 47 -4.02 -20.28 16.69
N PHE A 48 -5.01 -20.75 15.94
CA PHE A 48 -4.86 -20.94 14.49
C PHE A 48 -4.57 -19.64 13.76
N LYS A 49 -5.23 -18.55 14.13
CA LYS A 49 -4.91 -17.23 13.60
C LYS A 49 -3.45 -16.85 13.88
N TYR A 50 -2.98 -17.04 15.11
CA TYR A 50 -1.61 -16.74 15.51
C TYR A 50 -0.56 -17.48 14.67
N ILE A 51 -0.73 -18.78 14.42
CA ILE A 51 0.28 -19.56 13.66
C ILE A 51 0.25 -19.33 12.16
N THR A 52 -0.87 -18.84 11.62
CA THR A 52 -1.03 -18.62 10.17
C THR A 52 -0.79 -17.18 9.74
N LEU A 53 -0.88 -16.25 10.68
CA LEU A 53 -0.76 -14.82 10.39
C LEU A 53 0.70 -14.47 10.10
N ARG A 54 0.93 -13.93 8.91
CA ARG A 54 2.24 -13.48 8.43
C ARG A 54 2.12 -12.14 7.76
N TYR A 55 3.09 -11.28 8.01
CA TYR A 55 3.21 -9.98 7.40
C TYR A 55 4.56 -9.86 6.71
N ARG A 56 4.61 -9.13 5.59
CA ARG A 56 5.85 -8.73 4.93
C ARG A 56 5.75 -7.26 4.57
N PHE A 57 6.82 -6.53 4.85
CA PHE A 57 6.93 -5.12 4.54
C PHE A 57 8.08 -4.95 3.55
N ASP A 58 7.78 -4.48 2.34
CA ASP A 58 8.80 -4.24 1.34
C ASP A 58 9.65 -3.01 1.69
N GLY A 59 10.94 -3.07 1.33
CA GLY A 59 11.88 -1.98 1.61
C GLY A 59 11.83 -0.85 0.61
N ASP A 60 11.28 -1.09 -0.57
CA ASP A 60 11.26 -0.14 -1.65
C ASP A 60 10.11 0.87 -1.48
N GLU A 61 10.29 2.08 -1.98
CA GLU A 61 9.26 3.13 -1.92
C GLU A 61 8.05 2.80 -2.80
N ASP A 62 8.27 2.10 -3.92
CA ASP A 62 7.20 1.56 -4.77
C ASP A 62 6.65 0.21 -4.26
N GLY A 63 7.21 -0.33 -3.18
CA GLY A 63 6.78 -1.55 -2.54
C GLY A 63 5.46 -1.42 -1.77
N GLY A 64 5.21 -2.39 -0.90
CA GLY A 64 3.96 -2.43 -0.17
C GLY A 64 4.00 -3.29 1.08
N VAL A 65 2.83 -3.49 1.64
CA VAL A 65 2.57 -4.39 2.75
C VAL A 65 1.81 -5.60 2.23
N TRP A 66 2.33 -6.78 2.52
CA TRP A 66 1.67 -8.04 2.24
C TRP A 66 1.29 -8.74 3.55
N MET A 67 0.09 -9.30 3.57
CA MET A 67 -0.44 -10.07 4.69
C MET A 67 -1.05 -11.37 4.18
N ALA A 68 -0.75 -12.46 4.88
CA ALA A 68 -1.44 -13.73 4.68
C ALA A 68 -1.96 -14.27 6.01
N GLN A 69 -3.18 -14.82 5.98
CA GLN A 69 -3.79 -15.48 7.13
C GLN A 69 -4.71 -16.61 6.69
N GLY A 70 -4.90 -17.60 7.56
CA GLY A 70 -5.89 -18.66 7.43
C GLY A 70 -5.30 -20.02 7.04
N ILE A 71 -5.96 -21.10 7.51
CA ILE A 71 -5.61 -22.50 7.22
C ILE A 71 -6.54 -23.07 6.15
N LEU A 72 -7.85 -23.05 6.41
CA LEU A 72 -8.86 -23.55 5.46
C LEU A 72 -9.19 -22.53 4.38
N PHE A 73 -9.27 -21.25 4.77
CA PHE A 73 -9.52 -20.15 3.85
C PHE A 73 -8.34 -19.21 3.91
N LYS A 74 -7.45 -19.34 2.94
CA LYS A 74 -6.27 -18.48 2.83
C LYS A 74 -6.71 -17.12 2.30
N LYS A 75 -6.55 -16.08 3.13
CA LYS A 75 -6.74 -14.69 2.75
C LYS A 75 -5.39 -14.04 2.58
N GLU A 76 -5.11 -13.52 1.40
CA GLU A 76 -3.93 -12.72 1.11
C GLU A 76 -4.38 -11.31 0.74
N VAL A 77 -3.70 -10.33 1.31
CA VAL A 77 -3.92 -8.92 1.00
C VAL A 77 -2.58 -8.29 0.70
N SER A 78 -2.47 -7.62 -0.43
CA SER A 78 -1.30 -6.84 -0.82
C SER A 78 -1.72 -5.40 -1.04
N LEU A 79 -1.06 -4.47 -0.35
CA LEU A 79 -1.31 -3.04 -0.41
C LEU A 79 -0.02 -2.30 -0.73
N THR A 80 -0.02 -1.52 -1.81
CA THR A 80 1.10 -0.63 -2.15
C THR A 80 1.10 0.59 -1.23
N TYR A 81 2.25 1.06 -0.78
CA TYR A 81 2.37 2.24 0.10
C TYR A 81 1.69 3.48 -0.47
N ARG A 82 1.72 3.68 -1.78
CA ARG A 82 1.04 4.78 -2.49
C ARG A 82 -0.48 4.80 -2.27
N ARG A 83 -1.11 3.63 -2.14
CA ARG A 83 -2.57 3.49 -1.96
C ARG A 83 -3.02 3.72 -0.52
N ILE A 84 -2.11 3.73 0.43
CA ILE A 84 -2.41 3.99 1.85
C ILE A 84 -2.86 5.44 1.98
N GLN A 85 -4.04 5.62 2.59
CA GLN A 85 -4.60 6.94 2.88
C GLN A 85 -4.41 7.30 4.34
N ASP A 86 -4.72 6.36 5.25
CA ASP A 86 -4.64 6.59 6.68
C ASP A 86 -4.20 5.33 7.43
N ILE A 87 -3.61 5.54 8.62
CA ILE A 87 -3.08 4.49 9.47
C ILE A 87 -3.58 4.76 10.90
N HIS A 88 -4.41 3.86 11.40
CA HIS A 88 -4.98 3.95 12.73
C HIS A 88 -4.35 2.94 13.67
N VAL A 89 -3.89 3.40 14.82
CA VAL A 89 -3.42 2.54 15.91
C VAL A 89 -4.49 2.45 16.98
N THR A 90 -4.96 1.25 17.24
CA THR A 90 -5.96 0.98 18.29
C THR A 90 -5.42 0.00 19.31
N ARG A 91 -5.81 0.21 20.57
CA ARG A 91 -5.43 -0.64 21.70
C ARG A 91 -6.63 -0.87 22.59
N ASN A 92 -7.09 -2.11 22.68
CA ASN A 92 -8.12 -2.51 23.63
C ASN A 92 -7.53 -2.59 25.05
N LEU A 93 -8.39 -2.61 26.07
CA LEU A 93 -7.96 -2.68 27.46
C LEU A 93 -7.03 -3.88 27.73
N ILE A 94 -7.39 -5.05 27.25
CA ILE A 94 -6.60 -6.28 27.41
C ILE A 94 -5.30 -6.20 26.62
N GLU A 95 -5.33 -5.66 25.39
CA GLU A 95 -4.14 -5.44 24.57
C GLU A 95 -3.15 -4.50 25.27
N ARG A 96 -3.64 -3.44 25.93
CA ARG A 96 -2.79 -2.53 26.74
C ARG A 96 -2.11 -3.26 27.89
N TRP A 97 -2.79 -4.18 28.55
CA TRP A 97 -2.20 -4.95 29.64
C TRP A 97 -1.11 -5.90 29.17
N VAL A 98 -1.25 -6.43 27.97
CA VAL A 98 -0.28 -7.37 27.38
C VAL A 98 0.80 -6.65 26.58
N GLY A 99 0.66 -5.32 26.36
CA GLY A 99 1.60 -4.50 25.58
C GLY A 99 1.41 -4.61 24.08
N LEU A 100 0.25 -5.09 23.61
CA LEU A 100 -0.08 -5.24 22.20
C LEU A 100 -0.85 -4.05 21.67
N ALA A 101 -0.82 -3.89 20.34
CA ALA A 101 -1.68 -2.96 19.61
C ALA A 101 -2.06 -3.53 18.24
N ARG A 102 -3.05 -2.90 17.61
CA ARG A 102 -3.48 -3.16 16.25
C ARG A 102 -3.19 -1.92 15.40
N VAL A 103 -2.64 -2.15 14.24
CA VAL A 103 -2.41 -1.11 13.24
C VAL A 103 -3.32 -1.40 12.05
N ALA A 104 -4.32 -0.57 11.87
CA ALA A 104 -5.26 -0.66 10.75
C ALA A 104 -4.81 0.26 9.63
N VAL A 105 -4.74 -0.27 8.41
CA VAL A 105 -4.34 0.46 7.20
C VAL A 105 -5.56 0.64 6.32
N GLN A 106 -5.86 1.89 6.02
CA GLN A 106 -6.99 2.29 5.18
C GLN A 106 -6.52 2.85 3.85
N THR A 107 -7.24 2.49 2.78
CA THR A 107 -6.97 2.99 1.43
C THR A 107 -8.09 3.90 0.94
N ALA A 108 -7.86 4.57 -0.19
CA ALA A 108 -8.83 5.48 -0.81
C ALA A 108 -10.02 4.76 -1.50
N SER A 109 -10.23 3.48 -1.23
CA SER A 109 -11.30 2.68 -1.86
C SER A 109 -12.73 3.06 -1.42
N GLY A 110 -12.87 3.98 -0.46
CA GLY A 110 -14.17 4.43 0.04
C GLY A 110 -14.86 3.47 1.01
N SER A 111 -14.22 2.34 1.34
CA SER A 111 -14.71 1.42 2.36
C SER A 111 -14.48 2.00 3.76
N SER A 112 -15.51 1.96 4.61
CA SER A 112 -15.38 2.31 6.04
C SER A 112 -14.59 1.27 6.84
N THR A 113 -14.35 0.10 6.27
CA THR A 113 -13.59 -0.99 6.89
C THR A 113 -12.15 -0.96 6.39
N PRO A 114 -11.15 -1.02 7.29
CA PRO A 114 -9.75 -1.07 6.90
C PRO A 114 -9.48 -2.32 6.06
N GLU A 115 -8.74 -2.16 4.96
CA GLU A 115 -8.44 -3.28 4.06
C GLU A 115 -7.46 -4.27 4.70
N MET A 116 -6.57 -3.77 5.56
CA MET A 116 -5.60 -4.57 6.29
C MET A 116 -5.52 -4.14 7.75
N THR A 117 -5.43 -5.12 8.64
CA THR A 117 -5.16 -4.88 10.06
C THR A 117 -3.99 -5.74 10.49
N VAL A 118 -2.92 -5.10 10.95
CA VAL A 118 -1.76 -5.76 11.52
C VAL A 118 -2.02 -5.93 13.02
N GLU A 119 -2.10 -7.17 13.48
CA GLU A 119 -2.38 -7.53 14.88
C GLU A 119 -1.17 -8.19 15.53
N GLY A 120 -1.09 -8.13 16.86
CA GLY A 120 -0.05 -8.83 17.62
C GLY A 120 1.32 -8.18 17.55
N VAL A 121 1.39 -6.88 17.34
CA VAL A 121 2.62 -6.09 17.30
C VAL A 121 2.82 -5.40 18.64
N LEU A 122 4.03 -5.53 19.21
CA LEU A 122 4.42 -4.84 20.45
C LEU A 122 4.73 -3.36 20.16
N ASP A 123 5.51 -3.11 19.13
CA ASP A 123 5.89 -1.75 18.71
C ASP A 123 5.00 -1.25 17.54
N ALA A 124 3.77 -0.95 17.88
CA ALA A 124 2.82 -0.42 16.88
C ALA A 124 3.11 1.03 16.50
N ASP A 125 3.72 1.81 17.39
CA ASP A 125 4.08 3.19 17.09
C ASP A 125 5.25 3.23 16.11
N GLY A 126 6.28 2.39 16.31
CA GLY A 126 7.37 2.22 15.36
C GLY A 126 6.89 1.70 14.01
N LEU A 127 5.97 0.74 13.99
CA LEU A 127 5.36 0.27 12.73
C LEU A 127 4.59 1.38 12.02
N ARG A 128 3.79 2.15 12.77
CA ARG A 128 3.07 3.30 12.20
C ARG A 128 4.03 4.30 11.58
N ASP A 129 5.09 4.68 12.30
CA ASP A 129 6.05 5.68 11.83
C ASP A 129 6.81 5.18 10.59
N PHE A 130 7.17 3.90 10.55
CA PHE A 130 7.74 3.24 9.38
C PHE A 130 6.79 3.33 8.17
N LEU A 131 5.52 2.96 8.34
CA LEU A 131 4.52 3.02 7.27
C LEU A 131 4.28 4.45 6.78
N TYR A 132 4.25 5.44 7.69
CA TYR A 132 4.13 6.86 7.31
C TYR A 132 5.34 7.35 6.49
N GLN A 133 6.54 6.96 6.85
CA GLN A 133 7.74 7.31 6.09
C GLN A 133 7.66 6.74 4.67
N ARG A 134 7.31 5.45 4.54
CA ARG A 134 7.15 4.80 3.22
C ARG A 134 6.03 5.41 2.39
N MET A 135 4.90 5.69 3.00
CA MET A 135 3.78 6.37 2.35
C MET A 135 4.17 7.75 1.80
N ARG A 136 4.94 8.53 2.57
CA ARG A 136 5.41 9.86 2.14
C ARG A 136 6.43 9.75 1.02
N GLY A 137 7.38 8.82 1.09
CA GLY A 137 8.34 8.55 0.02
C GLY A 137 7.65 8.19 -1.28
N ALA A 138 6.74 7.21 -1.25
CA ALA A 138 5.97 6.77 -2.41
C ALA A 138 5.09 7.88 -3.04
N LYS A 139 4.51 8.76 -2.20
CA LYS A 139 3.73 9.91 -2.68
C LYS A 139 4.62 11.04 -3.19
N GLY A 140 5.77 11.26 -2.56
CA GLY A 140 6.75 12.27 -2.97
C GLY A 140 7.34 11.99 -4.35
N GLN A 141 7.66 10.74 -4.65
CA GLN A 141 8.12 10.31 -5.97
C GLN A 141 7.02 10.51 -7.03
N ALA A 142 5.76 10.24 -6.71
CA ALA A 142 4.65 10.51 -7.62
C ALA A 142 4.51 12.00 -7.94
N GLY A 143 4.71 12.86 -6.93
CA GLY A 143 4.72 14.32 -7.11
C GLY A 143 5.91 14.79 -7.95
N ALA A 144 7.09 14.19 -7.73
CA ALA A 144 8.30 14.53 -8.49
C ALA A 144 8.21 14.08 -9.96
N VAL A 145 7.53 12.95 -10.25
CA VAL A 145 7.25 12.52 -11.62
C VAL A 145 6.20 13.41 -12.29
N ALA A 146 5.20 13.89 -11.50
CA ALA A 146 4.19 14.82 -12.01
C ALA A 146 4.71 16.27 -12.13
N SER A 147 5.74 16.64 -11.39
CA SER A 147 6.39 17.95 -11.42
C SER A 147 7.72 17.96 -12.19
N ARG A 148 7.88 17.02 -13.16
CA ARG A 148 8.97 17.14 -14.12
C ARG A 148 8.84 18.49 -14.81
N PRO A 149 9.93 19.30 -14.86
CA PRO A 149 9.84 20.64 -15.43
C PRO A 149 9.20 20.58 -16.82
N ALA A 150 8.30 21.52 -17.10
CA ALA A 150 7.62 21.68 -18.38
C ALA A 150 8.62 21.77 -19.56
N ASP A 151 9.87 22.15 -19.31
CA ASP A 151 10.95 22.20 -20.29
C ASP A 151 11.29 20.84 -20.95
N ALA A 152 10.98 19.71 -20.29
CA ALA A 152 11.17 18.38 -20.90
C ALA A 152 9.96 17.92 -21.74
N LEU A 153 8.81 18.58 -21.59
CA LEU A 153 7.61 18.37 -22.42
C LEU A 153 7.65 19.25 -23.67
N ASP A 154 8.22 20.44 -23.57
CA ASP A 154 8.29 21.42 -24.66
C ASP A 154 9.03 20.86 -25.91
N SER A 155 10.14 20.12 -25.69
CA SER A 155 10.88 19.49 -26.81
C SER A 155 10.12 18.33 -27.48
N ARG A 156 9.23 17.62 -26.78
CA ARG A 156 8.39 16.56 -27.35
C ARG A 156 7.13 17.10 -28.03
N ASP A 157 6.60 18.17 -27.49
CA ASP A 157 5.47 18.87 -28.08
C ASP A 157 5.88 19.56 -29.38
N ASP A 158 7.11 20.10 -29.48
CA ASP A 158 7.67 20.62 -30.69
C ASP A 158 7.86 19.53 -31.74
N GLU A 159 8.40 18.35 -31.39
CA GLU A 159 8.50 17.22 -32.34
C GLU A 159 7.10 16.73 -32.79
N ALA A 160 6.15 16.64 -31.87
CA ALA A 160 4.78 16.24 -32.19
C ALA A 160 4.10 17.26 -33.12
N LEU A 161 4.31 18.55 -32.90
CA LEU A 161 3.79 19.62 -33.77
C LEU A 161 4.41 19.58 -35.17
N VAL A 162 5.70 19.27 -35.31
CA VAL A 162 6.37 19.09 -36.59
C VAL A 162 5.73 17.92 -37.36
N VAL A 163 5.57 16.76 -36.72
CA VAL A 163 4.95 15.58 -37.36
C VAL A 163 3.49 15.84 -37.74
N LEU A 164 2.72 16.53 -36.90
CA LEU A 164 1.34 16.91 -37.20
C LEU A 164 1.25 17.86 -38.41
N ARG A 165 2.18 18.80 -38.54
CA ARG A 165 2.26 19.68 -39.70
C ARG A 165 2.57 18.91 -40.98
N GLU A 166 3.53 17.98 -40.93
CA GLU A 166 3.92 17.13 -42.03
C GLU A 166 2.76 16.23 -42.52
N ILE A 167 2.02 15.63 -41.58
CA ILE A 167 0.81 14.84 -41.88
C ILE A 167 -0.26 15.72 -42.54
N ARG A 168 -0.51 16.91 -42.01
CA ARG A 168 -1.48 17.86 -42.58
C ARG A 168 -1.13 18.24 -44.01
N ASP A 169 0.15 18.53 -44.28
CA ASP A 169 0.62 18.98 -45.59
C ASP A 169 0.59 17.82 -46.60
N ALA A 170 0.90 16.58 -46.16
CA ALA A 170 0.74 15.38 -46.97
C ALA A 170 -0.73 15.11 -47.34
N LEU A 171 -1.64 15.26 -46.38
CA LEU A 171 -3.09 15.12 -46.63
C LEU A 171 -3.61 16.22 -47.59
N GLY A 172 -3.09 17.43 -47.47
CA GLY A 172 -3.38 18.54 -48.41
C GLY A 172 -2.98 18.20 -49.84
N ALA A 173 -1.77 17.67 -50.02
CA ALA A 173 -1.26 17.27 -51.34
C ALA A 173 -2.07 16.10 -51.96
N VAL A 174 -2.51 15.14 -51.15
CA VAL A 174 -3.38 14.04 -51.59
C VAL A 174 -4.76 14.58 -52.01
N ARG A 175 -5.34 15.46 -51.21
CA ARG A 175 -6.63 16.11 -51.53
C ARG A 175 -6.58 16.87 -52.83
N GLU A 176 -5.51 17.62 -53.11
CA GLU A 176 -5.34 18.33 -54.39
C GLU A 176 -5.17 17.40 -55.59
N ARG A 177 -4.47 16.26 -55.39
CA ARG A 177 -4.34 15.24 -56.45
C ARG A 177 -5.68 14.59 -56.76
N VAL A 178 -6.46 14.26 -55.77
CA VAL A 178 -7.82 13.69 -55.95
C VAL A 178 -8.75 14.71 -56.62
N ALA A 179 -8.69 15.99 -56.22
CA ALA A 179 -9.49 17.04 -56.84
C ALA A 179 -9.14 17.26 -58.29
N ARG A 180 -7.83 17.18 -58.66
CA ARG A 180 -7.38 17.27 -60.06
C ARG A 180 -7.71 16.03 -60.87
N GLY A 181 -7.68 14.83 -60.27
CA GLY A 181 -8.03 13.57 -60.94
C GLY A 181 -9.52 13.44 -61.27
N ASN A 182 -10.40 14.07 -60.47
CA ASN A 182 -11.85 14.00 -60.67
C ASN A 182 -12.41 15.07 -61.61
N GLY A 183 -11.56 15.97 -62.14
CA GLY A 183 -11.95 17.02 -63.07
C GLY A 183 -11.74 16.67 -64.59
N GLY A 184 -11.19 15.47 -64.90
CA GLY A 184 -10.79 15.06 -66.24
C GLY A 184 -11.75 14.16 -67.01
N ASP A 185 -12.90 13.79 -66.47
CA ASP A 185 -13.81 12.82 -67.07
C ASP A 185 -15.22 13.42 -67.25
N ARG A 186 -15.32 14.50 -67.98
CA ARG A 186 -16.57 15.00 -68.50
C ARG A 186 -16.34 15.46 -69.92
N ILE A 187 -16.39 14.53 -70.85
CA ILE A 187 -16.75 14.75 -72.30
C ILE A 187 -17.89 13.80 -72.58
#